data_f72a3eefb1c51e56636488b3f915cdc9
#
_entry.id   f72a3eefb1c51e56636488b3f915cdc9
#
_cell.length_a   1.000
_cell.length_b   1.000
_cell.length_c   1.000
_cell.angle_alpha   90.00
_cell.angle_beta   90.00
_cell.angle_gamma   90.00
#
_symmetry.space_group_name_H-M   'P 1'
#
loop_
_entity.id
_entity.type
_entity.pdbx_description
1 polymer ?
#
loop_
_entity_poly.entity_id
_entity_poly.type
_entity_poly.pdbx_seq_one_letter_code
_entity_poly.pdbx_strand_id
1 'polypeptide(L)'
;GRDAEGEELVAACTELGLNCDYLYRSADLPTDVYMAVEGANGLISAIADAHSLEMADEKILAALKNGRLGTVDMPFSGVIALDGNLTTSLLGKLAKSALFAAADLRIAPASPGKAQRLLALLDHPAATIYVNREEAGLICQSEFDDSASAAKALVAKGAARVLVTDGAENSAVAFGD
;
A
#
# COMPACT_ATOMS: atom_id res chain seq x y z
N GLY A 1 -9.42 -11.18 -11.03
CA GLY A 1 -10.28 -11.72 -12.06
C GLY A 1 -11.38 -12.64 -11.56
N ARG A 2 -12.15 -13.19 -12.50
CA ARG A 2 -13.15 -14.25 -12.28
C ARG A 2 -12.72 -15.52 -13.01
N ASP A 3 -11.44 -15.75 -13.08
CA ASP A 3 -10.74 -16.90 -13.64
C ASP A 3 -10.41 -17.95 -12.56
N ALA A 4 -9.79 -19.05 -12.94
CA ALA A 4 -9.44 -20.14 -12.03
C ALA A 4 -8.50 -19.65 -10.90
N GLU A 5 -7.51 -18.85 -11.24
CA GLU A 5 -6.54 -18.26 -10.31
C GLU A 5 -7.23 -17.35 -9.28
N GLY A 6 -8.22 -16.58 -9.72
CA GLY A 6 -9.02 -15.74 -8.84
C GLY A 6 -9.93 -16.52 -7.90
N GLU A 7 -10.49 -17.66 -8.34
CA GLU A 7 -11.25 -18.56 -7.46
C GLU A 7 -10.33 -19.23 -6.43
N GLU A 8 -9.15 -19.70 -6.85
CA GLU A 8 -8.15 -20.28 -5.95
C GLU A 8 -7.69 -19.27 -4.89
N LEU A 9 -7.41 -18.01 -5.28
CA LEU A 9 -7.05 -16.95 -4.36
C LEU A 9 -8.15 -16.70 -3.33
N VAL A 10 -9.42 -16.62 -3.75
CA VAL A 10 -10.56 -16.42 -2.82
C VAL A 10 -10.68 -17.60 -1.86
N ALA A 11 -10.53 -18.83 -2.34
CA ALA A 11 -10.57 -20.03 -1.50
C ALA A 11 -9.45 -20.00 -0.45
N ALA A 12 -8.20 -19.72 -0.85
CA ALA A 12 -7.06 -19.62 0.06
C ALA A 12 -7.25 -18.50 1.10
N CYS A 13 -7.73 -17.32 0.70
CA CYS A 13 -8.04 -16.24 1.63
C CYS A 13 -9.11 -16.63 2.64
N THR A 14 -10.14 -17.34 2.20
CA THR A 14 -11.22 -17.82 3.07
C THR A 14 -10.74 -18.86 4.07
N GLU A 15 -9.87 -19.80 3.65
CA GLU A 15 -9.24 -20.78 4.54
C GLU A 15 -8.37 -20.13 5.62
N LEU A 16 -7.73 -19.01 5.30
CA LEU A 16 -6.97 -18.18 6.25
C LEU A 16 -7.87 -17.31 7.15
N GLY A 17 -9.18 -17.39 7.01
CA GLY A 17 -10.14 -16.61 7.81
C GLY A 17 -10.29 -15.15 7.37
N LEU A 18 -9.82 -14.78 6.18
CA LEU A 18 -10.00 -13.43 5.63
C LEU A 18 -11.43 -13.26 5.10
N ASN A 19 -12.03 -12.11 5.38
CA ASN A 19 -13.33 -11.75 4.80
C ASN A 19 -13.15 -11.27 3.36
N CYS A 20 -13.69 -12.01 2.40
CA CYS A 20 -13.66 -11.71 0.97
C CYS A 20 -14.91 -10.99 0.44
N ASP A 21 -15.88 -10.61 1.30
CA ASP A 21 -17.15 -9.99 0.87
C ASP A 21 -16.96 -8.65 0.15
N TYR A 22 -15.88 -7.95 0.46
CA TYR A 22 -15.57 -6.63 -0.10
C TYR A 22 -14.52 -6.68 -1.22
N LEU A 23 -14.06 -7.87 -1.57
CA LEU A 23 -13.06 -8.06 -2.62
C LEU A 23 -13.65 -7.63 -3.98
N TYR A 24 -12.99 -6.68 -4.64
CA TYR A 24 -13.32 -6.34 -6.02
C TYR A 24 -12.86 -7.47 -6.95
N ARG A 25 -13.77 -7.99 -7.76
CA ARG A 25 -13.48 -9.00 -8.77
C ARG A 25 -13.91 -8.48 -10.14
N SER A 26 -12.95 -8.26 -11.02
CA SER A 26 -13.21 -7.81 -12.39
C SER A 26 -13.88 -8.92 -13.19
N ALA A 27 -14.83 -8.53 -14.05
CA ALA A 27 -15.40 -9.42 -15.06
C ALA A 27 -14.57 -9.47 -16.34
N ASP A 28 -13.78 -8.43 -16.59
CA ASP A 28 -13.13 -8.17 -17.88
C ASP A 28 -11.60 -8.31 -17.83
N LEU A 29 -11.02 -8.36 -16.63
CA LEU A 29 -9.57 -8.41 -16.42
C LEU A 29 -9.19 -9.71 -15.71
N PRO A 30 -8.05 -10.33 -16.07
CA PRO A 30 -7.56 -11.53 -15.41
C PRO A 30 -7.12 -11.24 -13.96
N THR A 31 -6.87 -12.28 -13.20
CA THR A 31 -6.20 -12.18 -11.90
C THR A 31 -4.73 -11.87 -12.14
N ASP A 32 -4.19 -10.91 -11.40
CA ASP A 32 -2.78 -10.56 -11.46
C ASP A 32 -1.90 -11.72 -11.00
N VAL A 33 -0.72 -11.84 -11.62
CA VAL A 33 0.21 -12.95 -11.38
C VAL A 33 1.57 -12.42 -10.97
N TYR A 34 2.15 -13.06 -9.96
CA TYR A 34 3.54 -12.84 -9.56
C TYR A 34 4.30 -14.15 -9.69
N MET A 35 5.40 -14.13 -10.45
CA MET A 35 6.31 -15.25 -10.61
C MET A 35 7.68 -14.89 -10.07
N ALA A 36 8.20 -15.71 -9.17
CA ALA A 36 9.54 -15.54 -8.61
C ALA A 36 10.42 -16.75 -8.97
N VAL A 37 11.69 -16.47 -9.27
CA VAL A 37 12.74 -17.46 -9.39
C VAL A 37 13.69 -17.26 -8.22
N GLU A 38 13.79 -18.26 -7.36
CA GLU A 38 14.61 -18.24 -6.17
C GLU A 38 15.78 -19.24 -6.29
N GLY A 39 16.92 -18.87 -5.78
CA GLY A 39 18.10 -19.72 -5.65
C GLY A 39 18.50 -19.89 -4.18
N ALA A 40 19.63 -20.56 -3.95
CA ALA A 40 20.14 -20.81 -2.60
C ALA A 40 20.40 -19.52 -1.78
N ASN A 41 20.63 -18.40 -2.45
CA ASN A 41 20.93 -17.09 -1.83
C ASN A 41 19.73 -16.11 -1.88
N GLY A 42 18.51 -16.61 -2.13
CA GLY A 42 17.31 -15.79 -2.19
C GLY A 42 16.80 -15.52 -3.60
N LEU A 43 16.06 -14.43 -3.78
CA LEU A 43 15.42 -14.05 -5.02
C LEU A 43 16.45 -13.73 -6.12
N ILE A 44 16.36 -14.45 -7.25
CA ILE A 44 17.18 -14.20 -8.45
C ILE A 44 16.47 -13.23 -9.39
N SER A 45 15.18 -13.46 -9.63
CA SER A 45 14.37 -12.64 -10.53
C SER A 45 12.89 -12.77 -10.18
N ALA A 46 12.11 -11.73 -10.48
CA ALA A 46 10.67 -11.77 -10.36
C ALA A 46 10.01 -11.03 -11.52
N ILE A 47 8.85 -11.51 -11.92
CA ILE A 47 7.98 -10.87 -12.91
C ILE A 47 6.62 -10.70 -12.23
N ALA A 48 6.12 -9.46 -12.21
CA ALA A 48 4.80 -9.11 -11.72
C ALA A 48 3.94 -8.60 -12.87
N ASP A 49 2.83 -9.25 -13.13
CA ASP A 49 1.76 -8.73 -13.96
C ASP A 49 0.65 -8.21 -13.03
N ALA A 50 0.64 -6.90 -12.81
CA ALA A 50 -0.30 -6.20 -11.93
C ALA A 50 -1.18 -5.20 -12.71
N HIS A 51 -1.35 -5.41 -14.01
CA HIS A 51 -2.13 -4.51 -14.87
C HIS A 51 -3.59 -4.44 -14.47
N SER A 52 -4.18 -5.55 -13.98
CA SER A 52 -5.59 -5.58 -13.60
C SER A 52 -5.89 -4.69 -12.41
N LEU A 53 -5.00 -4.64 -11.42
CA LEU A 53 -5.14 -3.75 -10.28
C LEU A 53 -5.07 -2.27 -10.72
N GLU A 54 -4.13 -1.94 -11.59
CA GLU A 54 -3.99 -0.57 -12.10
C GLU A 54 -5.21 -0.14 -12.94
N MET A 55 -5.75 -1.04 -13.77
CA MET A 55 -6.94 -0.79 -14.58
C MET A 55 -8.25 -0.80 -13.79
N ALA A 56 -8.28 -1.45 -12.63
CA ALA A 56 -9.43 -1.42 -11.73
C ALA A 56 -9.70 -0.01 -11.20
N ASP A 57 -8.65 0.79 -10.99
CA ASP A 57 -8.71 2.18 -10.49
C ASP A 57 -9.70 2.31 -9.32
N GLU A 58 -10.59 3.28 -9.35
CA GLU A 58 -11.56 3.53 -8.27
C GLU A 58 -12.62 2.43 -8.05
N LYS A 59 -12.72 1.44 -8.93
CA LYS A 59 -13.67 0.33 -8.76
C LYS A 59 -13.41 -0.48 -7.48
N ILE A 60 -12.16 -0.57 -7.03
CA ILE A 60 -11.79 -1.23 -5.77
C ILE A 60 -12.38 -0.53 -4.53
N LEU A 61 -12.79 0.74 -4.66
CA LEU A 61 -13.33 1.54 -3.56
C LEU A 61 -14.85 1.41 -3.40
N ALA A 62 -15.49 0.52 -4.17
CA ALA A 62 -16.95 0.42 -4.19
C ALA A 62 -17.57 0.24 -2.79
N ALA A 63 -16.97 -0.59 -1.93
CA ALA A 63 -17.47 -0.84 -0.58
C ALA A 63 -17.40 0.39 0.34
N LEU A 64 -16.46 1.30 0.09
CA LEU A 64 -16.32 2.57 0.83
C LEU A 64 -17.28 3.66 0.34
N LYS A 65 -17.94 3.45 -0.83
CA LYS A 65 -18.81 4.44 -1.47
C LYS A 65 -20.31 4.10 -1.35
N ASN A 66 -20.64 2.80 -1.28
CA ASN A 66 -22.00 2.30 -1.46
C ASN A 66 -22.74 1.95 -0.16
N GLY A 67 -22.22 2.34 1.00
CA GLY A 67 -22.82 2.10 2.32
C GLY A 67 -22.47 0.75 2.94
N ARG A 68 -21.73 -0.14 2.27
CA ARG A 68 -21.34 -1.43 2.85
C ARG A 68 -20.30 -1.28 3.97
N LEU A 69 -19.31 -0.41 3.80
CA LEU A 69 -18.33 -0.02 4.81
C LEU A 69 -18.44 1.45 5.19
N GLY A 70 -18.86 2.31 4.28
CA GLY A 70 -18.99 3.74 4.48
C GLY A 70 -19.63 4.45 3.29
N THR A 71 -19.74 5.76 3.38
CA THR A 71 -20.16 6.68 2.33
C THR A 71 -19.29 7.94 2.39
N VAL A 72 -19.46 8.87 1.45
CA VAL A 72 -18.80 10.18 1.50
C VAL A 72 -19.21 10.98 2.73
N ASP A 73 -20.49 10.89 3.13
CA ASP A 73 -21.05 11.63 4.27
C ASP A 73 -20.75 10.95 5.62
N MET A 74 -20.54 9.64 5.61
CA MET A 74 -20.14 8.83 6.76
C MET A 74 -18.96 7.93 6.37
N PRO A 75 -17.73 8.49 6.31
CA PRO A 75 -16.55 7.73 5.88
C PRO A 75 -16.22 6.60 6.86
N PHE A 76 -15.65 5.53 6.33
CA PHE A 76 -15.14 4.42 7.14
C PHE A 76 -14.07 4.91 8.11
N SER A 77 -14.24 4.59 9.40
CA SER A 77 -13.36 5.05 10.48
C SER A 77 -12.40 3.99 11.02
N GLY A 78 -12.33 2.83 10.36
CA GLY A 78 -11.39 1.77 10.72
C GLY A 78 -10.02 1.93 10.08
N VAL A 79 -9.22 0.88 10.19
CA VAL A 79 -7.89 0.82 9.56
C VAL A 79 -8.04 0.48 8.09
N ILE A 80 -7.35 1.24 7.24
CA ILE A 80 -7.24 0.97 5.79
C ILE A 80 -5.76 0.82 5.45
N ALA A 81 -5.38 -0.35 4.93
CA ALA A 81 -4.06 -0.57 4.37
C ALA A 81 -4.05 -0.23 2.87
N LEU A 82 -3.06 0.55 2.45
CA LEU A 82 -2.79 0.91 1.06
C LEU A 82 -1.36 0.55 0.70
N ASP A 83 -1.11 0.26 -0.57
CA ASP A 83 0.24 -0.01 -1.02
C ASP A 83 0.58 0.68 -2.36
N GLY A 84 1.88 0.67 -2.69
CA GLY A 84 2.42 1.26 -3.92
C GLY A 84 2.08 0.48 -5.20
N ASN A 85 1.31 -0.62 -5.14
CA ASN A 85 0.77 -1.25 -6.34
C ASN A 85 -0.32 -0.39 -6.98
N LEU A 86 -0.99 0.46 -6.19
CA LEU A 86 -1.90 1.47 -6.72
C LEU A 86 -1.14 2.51 -7.55
N THR A 87 -1.79 3.03 -8.58
CA THR A 87 -1.16 4.06 -9.43
C THR A 87 -0.98 5.37 -8.66
N THR A 88 0.03 6.16 -9.04
CA THR A 88 0.25 7.51 -8.49
C THR A 88 -1.00 8.39 -8.64
N SER A 89 -1.71 8.25 -9.77
CA SER A 89 -2.97 8.98 -10.02
C SER A 89 -4.03 8.61 -8.99
N LEU A 90 -4.24 7.31 -8.74
CA LEU A 90 -5.23 6.86 -7.76
C LEU A 90 -4.83 7.27 -6.34
N LEU A 91 -3.57 7.08 -5.93
CA LEU A 91 -3.07 7.53 -4.62
C LEU A 91 -3.26 9.04 -4.42
N GLY A 92 -3.03 9.86 -5.45
CA GLY A 92 -3.27 11.31 -5.41
C GLY A 92 -4.76 11.69 -5.29
N LYS A 93 -5.67 10.88 -5.86
CA LYS A 93 -7.11 11.04 -5.64
C LYS A 93 -7.51 10.66 -4.21
N LEU A 94 -6.95 9.55 -3.69
CA LEU A 94 -7.22 9.07 -2.33
C LEU A 94 -6.78 10.08 -1.28
N ALA A 95 -5.62 10.70 -1.45
CA ALA A 95 -5.09 11.72 -0.55
C ALA A 95 -6.05 12.91 -0.31
N LYS A 96 -6.92 13.18 -1.30
CA LYS A 96 -7.87 14.31 -1.27
C LYS A 96 -9.31 13.87 -1.04
N SER A 97 -9.55 12.57 -0.91
CA SER A 97 -10.90 12.01 -0.86
C SER A 97 -11.47 12.03 0.55
N ALA A 98 -12.68 12.56 0.71
CA ALA A 98 -13.41 12.50 1.97
C ALA A 98 -13.68 11.07 2.47
N LEU A 99 -13.64 10.06 1.60
CA LEU A 99 -13.78 8.65 1.97
C LEU A 99 -12.72 8.17 2.98
N PHE A 100 -11.57 8.82 3.03
CA PHE A 100 -10.44 8.46 3.88
C PHE A 100 -10.25 9.42 5.06
N ALA A 101 -11.08 10.44 5.19
CA ALA A 101 -10.92 11.49 6.19
C ALA A 101 -11.00 11.00 7.65
N ALA A 102 -11.72 9.89 7.91
CA ALA A 102 -11.90 9.32 9.24
C ALA A 102 -11.06 8.04 9.47
N ALA A 103 -10.41 7.50 8.44
CA ALA A 103 -9.69 6.25 8.51
C ALA A 103 -8.28 6.40 9.10
N ASP A 104 -7.80 5.37 9.80
CA ASP A 104 -6.38 5.20 10.15
C ASP A 104 -5.67 4.56 8.95
N LEU A 105 -4.90 5.35 8.20
CA LEU A 105 -4.23 4.89 6.98
C LEU A 105 -2.88 4.25 7.29
N ARG A 106 -2.66 3.03 6.78
CA ARG A 106 -1.41 2.28 6.88
C ARG A 106 -0.87 2.05 5.48
N ILE A 107 0.29 2.60 5.19
CA ILE A 107 0.76 2.73 3.81
C ILE A 107 2.16 2.17 3.65
N ALA A 108 2.34 1.25 2.69
CA ALA A 108 3.63 0.66 2.34
C ALA A 108 3.88 0.72 0.82
N PRO A 109 5.14 0.76 0.34
CA PRO A 109 5.41 0.93 -1.08
C PRO A 109 5.23 -0.34 -1.93
N ALA A 110 5.12 -1.52 -1.31
CA ALA A 110 5.12 -2.84 -1.93
C ALA A 110 6.49 -3.26 -2.55
N SER A 111 7.30 -2.32 -2.99
CA SER A 111 8.68 -2.56 -3.45
C SER A 111 9.46 -1.24 -3.56
N PRO A 112 10.81 -1.28 -3.54
CA PRO A 112 11.64 -0.09 -3.72
C PRO A 112 11.30 0.71 -4.98
N GLY A 113 11.08 0.03 -6.12
CA GLY A 113 10.71 0.69 -7.38
C GLY A 113 9.38 1.45 -7.36
N LYS A 114 8.54 1.24 -6.34
CA LYS A 114 7.25 1.92 -6.16
C LYS A 114 7.25 2.91 -5.00
N ALA A 115 8.35 3.05 -4.27
CA ALA A 115 8.44 3.88 -3.08
C ALA A 115 8.03 5.35 -3.33
N GLN A 116 8.44 5.92 -4.46
CA GLN A 116 8.10 7.30 -4.82
C GLN A 116 6.60 7.52 -5.09
N ARG A 117 5.82 6.46 -5.35
CA ARG A 117 4.36 6.58 -5.50
C ARG A 117 3.70 7.07 -4.21
N LEU A 118 4.30 6.77 -3.04
CA LEU A 118 3.78 7.17 -1.73
C LEU A 118 3.88 8.68 -1.46
N LEU A 119 4.65 9.43 -2.24
CA LEU A 119 4.73 10.89 -2.12
C LEU A 119 3.37 11.57 -2.18
N ALA A 120 2.40 10.95 -2.88
CA ALA A 120 1.04 11.48 -2.98
C ALA A 120 0.25 11.46 -1.65
N LEU A 121 0.68 10.62 -0.69
CA LEU A 121 0.02 10.42 0.61
C LEU A 121 0.95 10.74 1.79
N LEU A 122 2.17 11.22 1.51
CA LEU A 122 3.20 11.40 2.53
C LEU A 122 2.76 12.38 3.63
N ASP A 123 2.12 13.47 3.25
CA ASP A 123 1.62 14.55 4.13
C ASP A 123 0.17 14.34 4.60
N HIS A 124 -0.41 13.16 4.35
CA HIS A 124 -1.77 12.90 4.81
C HIS A 124 -1.79 12.74 6.34
N PRO A 125 -2.58 13.54 7.09
CA PRO A 125 -2.49 13.61 8.56
C PRO A 125 -2.84 12.31 9.28
N ALA A 126 -3.66 11.45 8.67
CA ALA A 126 -4.02 10.14 9.22
C ALA A 126 -3.08 9.01 8.78
N ALA A 127 -2.06 9.28 7.94
CA ALA A 127 -1.20 8.25 7.41
C ALA A 127 -0.09 7.85 8.37
N THR A 128 0.18 6.54 8.44
CA THR A 128 1.43 5.98 8.93
C THR A 128 2.14 5.31 7.77
N ILE A 129 3.35 5.75 7.47
CA ILE A 129 4.17 5.24 6.37
C ILE A 129 5.08 4.12 6.91
N TYR A 130 5.03 2.97 6.29
CA TYR A 130 5.86 1.80 6.60
C TYR A 130 6.83 1.59 5.43
N VAL A 131 8.11 1.76 5.68
CA VAL A 131 9.17 1.61 4.66
C VAL A 131 10.41 0.97 5.28
N ASN A 132 11.27 0.40 4.45
CA ASN A 132 12.63 0.11 4.87
C ASN A 132 13.55 1.31 4.60
N ARG A 133 14.82 1.22 5.06
CA ARG A 133 15.80 2.30 4.92
C ARG A 133 16.08 2.68 3.46
N GLU A 134 16.16 1.68 2.56
CA GLU A 134 16.35 1.89 1.13
C GLU A 134 15.16 2.66 0.52
N GLU A 135 13.94 2.23 0.81
CA GLU A 135 12.71 2.88 0.33
C GLU A 135 12.57 4.32 0.84
N ALA A 136 12.95 4.55 2.11
CA ALA A 136 13.03 5.90 2.67
C ALA A 136 14.03 6.76 1.90
N GLY A 137 15.18 6.18 1.55
CA GLY A 137 16.20 6.83 0.71
C GLY A 137 15.66 7.24 -0.65
N LEU A 138 14.90 6.37 -1.31
CA LEU A 138 14.26 6.66 -2.60
C LEU A 138 13.21 7.77 -2.50
N ILE A 139 12.41 7.79 -1.44
CA ILE A 139 11.41 8.84 -1.19
C ILE A 139 12.09 10.18 -0.90
N CYS A 140 13.14 10.17 -0.09
CA CYS A 140 13.86 11.38 0.30
C CYS A 140 14.90 11.84 -0.72
N GLN A 141 15.26 11.00 -1.69
CA GLN A 141 16.38 11.19 -2.64
C GLN A 141 17.72 11.43 -1.90
N SER A 142 17.97 10.60 -0.89
CA SER A 142 19.13 10.67 -0.01
C SER A 142 19.51 9.28 0.48
N GLU A 143 20.77 9.09 0.85
CA GLU A 143 21.24 7.88 1.54
C GLU A 143 21.22 8.12 3.06
N PHE A 144 20.94 7.07 3.82
CA PHE A 144 20.89 7.12 5.29
C PHE A 144 21.75 5.99 5.88
N ASP A 145 22.45 6.30 6.95
CA ASP A 145 23.29 5.33 7.66
C ASP A 145 22.45 4.38 8.55
N ASP A 146 21.29 4.85 9.02
CA ASP A 146 20.40 4.11 9.91
C ASP A 146 18.92 4.44 9.71
N SER A 147 18.04 3.63 10.31
CA SER A 147 16.60 3.82 10.26
C SER A 147 16.12 5.09 10.96
N ALA A 148 16.86 5.57 11.98
CA ALA A 148 16.46 6.75 12.76
C ALA A 148 16.66 8.05 11.97
N SER A 149 17.78 8.17 11.25
CA SER A 149 18.04 9.31 10.35
C SER A 149 17.04 9.32 9.18
N ALA A 150 16.75 8.16 8.60
CA ALA A 150 15.74 8.01 7.56
C ALA A 150 14.33 8.40 8.04
N ALA A 151 13.93 7.97 9.23
CA ALA A 151 12.62 8.31 9.80
C ALA A 151 12.47 9.82 10.05
N LYS A 152 13.51 10.46 10.59
CA LYS A 152 13.52 11.93 10.79
C LYS A 152 13.42 12.69 9.47
N ALA A 153 14.08 12.21 8.42
CA ALA A 153 14.03 12.83 7.09
C ALA A 153 12.65 12.75 6.47
N LEU A 154 11.95 11.61 6.63
CA LEU A 154 10.57 11.46 6.15
C LEU A 154 9.60 12.40 6.89
N VAL A 155 9.75 12.55 8.21
CA VAL A 155 8.96 13.52 8.98
C VAL A 155 9.28 14.94 8.54
N ALA A 156 10.55 15.30 8.36
CA ALA A 156 10.93 16.62 7.83
C ALA A 156 10.38 16.89 6.42
N LYS A 157 10.09 15.82 5.65
CA LYS A 157 9.46 15.90 4.32
C LYS A 157 7.92 16.00 4.39
N GLY A 158 7.34 15.93 5.58
CA GLY A 158 5.90 16.13 5.81
C GLY A 158 5.14 14.92 6.33
N ALA A 159 5.77 13.76 6.52
CA ALA A 159 5.07 12.58 7.03
C ALA A 159 4.59 12.79 8.48
N ALA A 160 3.30 12.52 8.74
CA ALA A 160 2.74 12.62 10.08
C ALA A 160 3.27 11.51 11.01
N ARG A 161 3.42 10.30 10.50
CA ARG A 161 3.96 9.14 11.24
C ARG A 161 4.71 8.23 10.29
N VAL A 162 5.84 7.70 10.73
CA VAL A 162 6.63 6.74 9.97
C VAL A 162 7.17 5.64 10.84
N LEU A 163 7.28 4.43 10.27
CA LEU A 163 8.07 3.33 10.78
C LEU A 163 9.06 2.93 9.69
N VAL A 164 10.35 2.99 10.03
CA VAL A 164 11.42 2.59 9.12
C VAL A 164 12.11 1.35 9.67
N THR A 165 12.17 0.28 8.86
CA THR A 165 12.92 -0.95 9.15
C THR A 165 14.28 -0.93 8.48
N ASP A 166 15.24 -1.70 9.02
CA ASP A 166 16.60 -1.82 8.48
C ASP A 166 17.12 -3.26 8.60
N GLY A 167 16.43 -4.20 7.95
CA GLY A 167 16.79 -5.62 7.96
C GLY A 167 16.81 -6.19 9.37
N ALA A 168 17.99 -6.67 9.80
CA ALA A 168 18.22 -7.19 11.14
C ALA A 168 18.56 -6.10 12.18
N GLU A 169 18.81 -4.88 11.74
CA GLU A 169 19.15 -3.75 12.59
C GLU A 169 17.91 -3.14 13.24
N ASN A 170 18.11 -2.14 14.09
CA ASN A 170 17.03 -1.48 14.81
C ASN A 170 16.06 -0.78 13.84
N SER A 171 14.77 -0.95 14.08
CA SER A 171 13.72 -0.14 13.44
C SER A 171 13.52 1.18 14.20
N ALA A 172 13.07 2.21 13.49
CA ALA A 172 12.79 3.51 14.07
C ALA A 172 11.35 3.95 13.79
N VAL A 173 10.74 4.59 14.78
CA VAL A 173 9.45 5.27 14.64
C VAL A 173 9.66 6.76 14.86
N ALA A 174 9.06 7.59 14.01
CA ALA A 174 9.08 9.05 14.18
C ALA A 174 7.68 9.63 13.91
N PHE A 175 7.42 10.77 14.53
CA PHE A 175 6.17 11.51 14.47
C PHE A 175 6.45 12.95 14.05
N GLY A 176 5.61 13.49 13.15
CA GLY A 176 5.53 14.91 12.86
C GLY A 176 4.81 15.65 14.00
N ASP A 177 5.02 16.95 14.06
CA ASP A 177 4.35 17.85 14.99
C ASP A 177 2.88 18.07 14.65
#